data_a73bc858f073e5cf9dedf1e9c0ab2342
#
_entry.id   a73bc858f073e5cf9dedf1e9c0ab2342
#
_cell.length_a   1.000
_cell.length_b   1.000
_cell.length_c   1.000
_cell.angle_alpha   90.00
_cell.angle_beta   90.00
_cell.angle_gamma   90.00
#
_symmetry.space_group_name_H-M   'P 1'
#
loop_
_entity.id
_entity.type
_entity.pdbx_description
1 polymer ?
#
loop_
_entity_poly.entity_id
_entity_poly.type
_entity_poly.pdbx_seq_one_letter_code
_entity_poly.pdbx_strand_id
1 'polypeptide(L)'
;MSDEQEKLRFRPRARIIRTIGDQLISGPEAAVIELVKNSYDADASTVTLKFHPPLRSGQGRITVQDDGHGMALSDITDKWMEPATTSKVKNRKSPQKKRLMMGSKGIGRFAAAKLGARMALMSTSEREGGREEVLIPELDWSIFDGETYLSDVTIDYYTQPTNGPTGTLIEVLDLHEAWPEAKINRLILELRRLLSPIALEGTKDRFEIFLDLTECTKESTGFDGRALLDLANSAGGESDENEAKLNQVLPFPLLTSCDYEVVGAFDAEGQFKGTFENRRAGSGPEKFELSVKWDEEEGCCGPVGVHLFLFDREADALRSNMRAAGLGELSATEARKILDNIAGVAIYRSGFRIRPYGDPDNDWLTLDKRRVQNPSLHVGHNQIAGYITVADQDESDLVERSSREGFEENGAFRRLTRLVEVLLDREVEPRRYKFRSQAGISRKGKTTYQEARQLAELGKIRKLVQTLTPDKRAKAEQLLDMESARLTDRINQ
;
A
#
# COMPACT_ATOMS: atom_id res chain seq x y z
N MET A 1 -7.09 19.95 -62.78
CA MET A 1 -8.00 19.41 -61.77
C MET A 1 -7.12 18.92 -60.67
N SER A 2 -7.01 19.64 -59.55
CA SER A 2 -6.21 19.23 -58.37
C SER A 2 -7.04 18.19 -57.65
N ASP A 3 -6.53 16.97 -57.56
CA ASP A 3 -7.04 15.90 -56.68
C ASP A 3 -6.89 16.42 -55.23
N GLU A 4 -7.89 17.07 -54.68
CA GLU A 4 -8.00 17.25 -53.24
C GLU A 4 -8.33 15.90 -52.62
N GLN A 5 -7.33 15.22 -52.05
CA GLN A 5 -7.54 14.04 -51.27
C GLN A 5 -8.39 14.41 -50.05
N GLU A 6 -9.66 14.02 -50.06
CA GLU A 6 -10.51 14.14 -48.87
C GLU A 6 -9.93 13.27 -47.73
N LYS A 7 -9.62 13.89 -46.60
CA LYS A 7 -9.08 13.21 -45.42
C LYS A 7 -10.19 12.90 -44.43
N LEU A 8 -10.30 11.63 -44.04
CA LEU A 8 -11.15 11.19 -42.94
C LEU A 8 -10.57 11.69 -41.60
N ARG A 9 -11.46 12.15 -40.69
CA ARG A 9 -11.10 12.60 -39.34
C ARG A 9 -11.88 11.77 -38.31
N PHE A 10 -11.18 11.38 -37.25
CA PHE A 10 -11.85 10.80 -36.09
C PHE A 10 -12.67 11.89 -35.40
N ARG A 11 -13.94 11.57 -35.06
CA ARG A 11 -14.87 12.45 -34.35
C ARG A 11 -15.43 11.70 -33.14
N PRO A 12 -14.76 11.74 -31.97
CA PRO A 12 -15.21 11.04 -30.79
C PRO A 12 -16.52 11.64 -30.27
N ARG A 13 -17.47 10.80 -29.89
CA ARG A 13 -18.66 11.21 -29.15
C ARG A 13 -18.29 11.57 -27.71
N ALA A 14 -19.02 12.51 -27.12
CA ALA A 14 -18.78 13.01 -25.76
C ALA A 14 -18.76 11.88 -24.72
N ARG A 15 -19.59 10.83 -24.89
CA ARG A 15 -19.67 9.68 -23.98
C ARG A 15 -18.36 8.91 -23.79
N ILE A 16 -17.34 9.13 -24.64
CA ILE A 16 -16.01 8.53 -24.45
C ILE A 16 -15.40 8.93 -23.12
N ILE A 17 -15.68 10.14 -22.64
CA ILE A 17 -15.22 10.67 -21.35
C ILE A 17 -15.72 9.81 -20.18
N ARG A 18 -17.02 9.47 -20.21
CA ARG A 18 -17.58 8.58 -19.17
C ARG A 18 -17.06 7.16 -19.29
N THR A 19 -16.96 6.63 -20.49
CA THR A 19 -16.42 5.28 -20.71
C THR A 19 -14.98 5.18 -20.13
N ILE A 20 -14.16 6.18 -20.35
CA ILE A 20 -12.79 6.25 -19.78
C ILE A 20 -12.85 6.30 -18.24
N GLY A 21 -13.69 7.17 -17.67
CA GLY A 21 -13.84 7.30 -16.22
C GLY A 21 -14.31 6.00 -15.57
N ASP A 22 -15.33 5.37 -16.11
CA ASP A 22 -15.92 4.15 -15.56
C ASP A 22 -14.99 2.92 -15.66
N GLN A 23 -14.23 2.79 -16.74
CA GLN A 23 -13.36 1.63 -16.98
C GLN A 23 -11.98 1.74 -16.27
N LEU A 24 -11.50 2.96 -16.03
CA LEU A 24 -10.15 3.17 -15.52
C LEU A 24 -10.09 3.38 -14.00
N ILE A 25 -11.22 3.60 -13.33
CA ILE A 25 -11.30 3.80 -11.89
C ILE A 25 -12.16 2.70 -11.28
N SER A 26 -11.54 1.84 -10.48
CA SER A 26 -12.13 0.59 -9.97
C SER A 26 -13.29 0.78 -8.99
N GLY A 27 -13.42 1.96 -8.36
CA GLY A 27 -14.51 2.24 -7.41
C GLY A 27 -14.43 3.64 -6.83
N PRO A 28 -15.44 4.03 -6.02
CA PRO A 28 -15.51 5.38 -5.48
C PRO A 28 -14.39 5.67 -4.47
N GLU A 29 -13.94 4.71 -3.67
CA GLU A 29 -12.79 4.90 -2.78
C GLU A 29 -11.51 5.18 -3.59
N ALA A 30 -11.30 4.44 -4.69
CA ALA A 30 -10.17 4.68 -5.59
C ALA A 30 -10.25 6.07 -6.25
N ALA A 31 -11.46 6.54 -6.56
CA ALA A 31 -11.67 7.88 -7.11
C ALA A 31 -11.25 8.98 -6.10
N VAL A 32 -11.63 8.86 -4.83
CA VAL A 32 -11.18 9.79 -3.79
C VAL A 32 -9.65 9.78 -3.67
N ILE A 33 -9.03 8.61 -3.67
CA ILE A 33 -7.57 8.47 -3.63
C ILE A 33 -6.89 9.15 -4.83
N GLU A 34 -7.46 9.05 -6.04
CA GLU A 34 -6.93 9.75 -7.21
C GLU A 34 -7.00 11.28 -7.07
N LEU A 35 -8.06 11.83 -6.46
CA LEU A 35 -8.14 13.26 -6.15
C LEU A 35 -7.06 13.68 -5.14
N VAL A 36 -6.85 12.90 -4.08
CA VAL A 36 -5.78 13.15 -3.10
C VAL A 36 -4.38 13.10 -3.75
N LYS A 37 -4.14 12.17 -4.66
CA LYS A 37 -2.89 12.10 -5.43
C LYS A 37 -2.69 13.34 -6.31
N ASN A 38 -3.76 13.88 -6.90
CA ASN A 38 -3.65 15.12 -7.68
C ASN A 38 -3.22 16.29 -6.79
N SER A 39 -3.71 16.37 -5.55
CA SER A 39 -3.27 17.37 -4.57
C SER A 39 -1.78 17.22 -4.23
N TYR A 40 -1.30 15.98 -4.04
CA TYR A 40 0.14 15.71 -3.84
C TYR A 40 0.97 16.17 -5.05
N ASP A 41 0.53 15.86 -6.27
CA ASP A 41 1.18 16.26 -7.52
C ASP A 41 1.19 17.79 -7.73
N ALA A 42 0.21 18.48 -7.14
CA ALA A 42 0.12 19.93 -7.13
C ALA A 42 0.99 20.60 -6.04
N ASP A 43 1.95 19.87 -5.46
CA ASP A 43 2.83 20.34 -4.38
C ASP A 43 2.10 20.76 -3.09
N ALA A 44 0.87 20.30 -2.88
CA ALA A 44 0.14 20.57 -1.65
C ALA A 44 0.91 20.08 -0.41
N SER A 45 0.80 20.78 0.70
CA SER A 45 1.24 20.32 2.02
C SER A 45 0.10 19.65 2.75
N THR A 46 -1.12 20.10 2.48
CA THR A 46 -2.34 19.59 3.11
C THR A 46 -3.42 19.34 2.06
N VAL A 47 -4.19 18.28 2.28
CA VAL A 47 -5.45 18.04 1.59
C VAL A 47 -6.54 17.69 2.60
N THR A 48 -7.69 18.33 2.47
CA THR A 48 -8.87 18.09 3.32
C THR A 48 -9.97 17.46 2.49
N LEU A 49 -10.42 16.29 2.93
CA LEU A 49 -11.59 15.60 2.43
C LEU A 49 -12.73 15.85 3.41
N LYS A 50 -13.88 16.36 2.95
CA LYS A 50 -15.05 16.52 3.80
C LYS A 50 -16.26 15.86 3.19
N PHE A 51 -16.98 15.10 4.01
CA PHE A 51 -18.20 14.39 3.64
C PHE A 51 -19.41 15.12 4.22
N HIS A 52 -20.35 15.50 3.35
CA HIS A 52 -21.57 16.20 3.70
C HIS A 52 -22.79 15.31 3.51
N PRO A 53 -23.46 14.91 4.60
CA PRO A 53 -24.68 14.10 4.52
C PRO A 53 -25.83 14.80 3.76
N PRO A 54 -26.81 13.99 3.30
CA PRO A 54 -26.97 12.55 3.49
C PRO A 54 -26.11 11.76 2.51
N LEU A 55 -25.36 10.76 2.99
CA LEU A 55 -24.43 9.97 2.17
C LEU A 55 -25.14 8.81 1.46
N ARG A 56 -26.16 9.13 0.66
CA ARG A 56 -26.99 8.18 -0.10
C ARG A 56 -26.80 8.39 -1.59
N SER A 57 -27.07 7.35 -2.39
CA SER A 57 -27.07 7.45 -3.85
C SER A 57 -28.01 8.58 -4.32
N GLY A 58 -27.56 9.39 -5.26
CA GLY A 58 -28.26 10.56 -5.79
C GLY A 58 -28.33 11.77 -4.82
N GLN A 59 -27.62 11.74 -3.71
CA GLN A 59 -27.63 12.78 -2.67
C GLN A 59 -26.23 12.98 -2.07
N GLY A 60 -26.10 14.02 -1.26
CA GLY A 60 -24.87 14.30 -0.53
C GLY A 60 -23.76 14.91 -1.38
N ARG A 61 -22.67 15.21 -0.71
CA ARG A 61 -21.55 15.93 -1.30
C ARG A 61 -20.24 15.50 -0.67
N ILE A 62 -19.18 15.46 -1.49
CA ILE A 62 -17.80 15.29 -1.04
C ILE A 62 -17.02 16.52 -1.53
N THR A 63 -16.29 17.16 -0.62
CA THR A 63 -15.36 18.22 -0.98
C THR A 63 -13.92 17.74 -0.81
N VAL A 64 -13.05 18.13 -1.75
CA VAL A 64 -11.61 17.90 -1.72
C VAL A 64 -10.93 19.24 -1.89
N GLN A 65 -10.23 19.70 -0.88
CA GLN A 65 -9.54 20.99 -0.86
C GLN A 65 -8.07 20.80 -0.57
N ASP A 66 -7.21 21.43 -1.35
CA ASP A 66 -5.76 21.43 -1.15
C ASP A 66 -5.17 22.85 -1.13
N ASP A 67 -3.96 22.94 -0.58
CA ASP A 67 -3.13 24.14 -0.52
C ASP A 67 -1.99 24.15 -1.56
N GLY A 68 -2.16 23.41 -2.65
CA GLY A 68 -1.17 23.29 -3.72
C GLY A 68 -1.00 24.57 -4.56
N HIS A 69 -0.28 24.46 -5.67
CA HIS A 69 -0.03 25.62 -6.54
C HIS A 69 -1.25 26.07 -7.35
N GLY A 70 -2.36 25.33 -7.30
CA GLY A 70 -3.57 25.59 -8.06
C GLY A 70 -3.39 25.42 -9.58
N MET A 71 -4.47 25.72 -10.31
CA MET A 71 -4.54 25.71 -11.77
C MET A 71 -4.99 27.06 -12.27
N ALA A 72 -4.28 27.60 -13.21
CA ALA A 72 -4.73 28.76 -13.94
C ALA A 72 -5.63 28.38 -15.11
N LEU A 73 -6.28 29.33 -15.75
CA LEU A 73 -7.14 29.07 -16.91
C LEU A 73 -6.41 28.26 -17.98
N SER A 74 -5.15 28.60 -18.32
CA SER A 74 -4.37 27.82 -19.29
C SER A 74 -4.07 26.39 -18.84
N ASP A 75 -3.91 26.14 -17.54
CA ASP A 75 -3.74 24.78 -17.04
C ASP A 75 -5.05 23.98 -17.17
N ILE A 76 -6.17 24.65 -16.99
CA ILE A 76 -7.49 24.03 -17.17
C ILE A 76 -7.74 23.76 -18.65
N THR A 77 -7.55 24.72 -19.53
CA THR A 77 -7.81 24.57 -20.98
C THR A 77 -6.85 23.56 -21.64
N ASP A 78 -5.54 23.73 -21.41
CA ASP A 78 -4.50 23.04 -22.17
C ASP A 78 -4.07 21.70 -21.53
N LYS A 79 -4.48 21.46 -20.28
CA LYS A 79 -4.11 20.23 -19.56
C LYS A 79 -5.30 19.52 -18.96
N TRP A 80 -6.18 20.23 -18.21
CA TRP A 80 -7.28 19.57 -17.50
C TRP A 80 -8.41 19.19 -18.46
N MET A 81 -8.71 20.00 -19.48
CA MET A 81 -9.70 19.69 -20.52
C MET A 81 -9.19 18.79 -21.63
N GLU A 82 -7.87 18.57 -21.75
CA GLU A 82 -7.28 17.67 -22.73
C GLU A 82 -6.95 16.29 -22.10
N PRO A 83 -7.80 15.25 -22.29
CA PRO A 83 -7.49 13.92 -21.82
C PRO A 83 -6.27 13.30 -22.53
N ALA A 84 -5.53 12.46 -21.79
CA ALA A 84 -4.38 11.72 -22.31
C ALA A 84 -3.18 12.58 -22.78
N THR A 85 -3.00 13.78 -22.20
CA THR A 85 -1.79 14.59 -22.47
C THR A 85 -0.53 13.88 -21.96
N THR A 86 0.58 14.03 -22.69
CA THR A 86 1.90 13.48 -22.31
C THR A 86 2.67 14.37 -21.33
N SER A 87 2.08 15.44 -20.81
CA SER A 87 2.76 16.43 -19.97
C SER A 87 3.37 15.85 -18.70
N LYS A 88 2.66 14.94 -18.02
CA LYS A 88 3.15 14.24 -16.80
C LYS A 88 4.17 13.13 -17.13
N VAL A 89 4.17 12.57 -18.32
CA VAL A 89 5.16 11.60 -18.77
C VAL A 89 6.51 12.28 -19.02
N LYS A 90 6.50 13.50 -19.53
CA LYS A 90 7.71 14.30 -19.82
C LYS A 90 8.28 14.94 -18.55
N ASN A 91 7.42 15.37 -17.61
CA ASN A 91 7.82 16.04 -16.38
C ASN A 91 7.41 15.15 -15.20
N ARG A 92 8.32 14.26 -14.78
CA ARG A 92 8.08 13.32 -13.66
C ARG A 92 8.13 13.96 -12.27
N LYS A 93 8.60 15.21 -12.16
CA LYS A 93 8.72 15.92 -10.89
C LYS A 93 7.76 17.11 -10.82
N SER A 94 7.17 17.30 -9.66
CA SER A 94 6.32 18.44 -9.38
C SER A 94 7.10 19.78 -9.51
N PRO A 95 6.42 20.90 -9.84
CA PRO A 95 7.12 22.13 -10.18
C PRO A 95 7.95 22.74 -9.06
N GLN A 96 7.41 22.79 -7.83
CA GLN A 96 8.00 23.49 -6.69
C GLN A 96 8.80 22.55 -5.77
N LYS A 97 8.17 21.55 -5.21
CA LYS A 97 8.77 20.62 -4.21
C LYS A 97 9.59 19.51 -4.85
N LYS A 98 9.56 19.38 -6.18
CA LYS A 98 10.29 18.34 -6.93
C LYS A 98 9.94 16.90 -6.52
N ARG A 99 8.72 16.71 -5.99
CA ARG A 99 8.15 15.40 -5.69
C ARG A 99 8.04 14.56 -6.97
N LEU A 100 8.28 13.27 -6.87
CA LEU A 100 7.89 12.36 -7.95
C LEU A 100 6.37 12.38 -8.09
N MET A 101 5.87 12.79 -9.26
CA MET A 101 4.44 12.91 -9.48
C MET A 101 3.78 11.54 -9.49
N MET A 102 2.68 11.45 -8.75
CA MET A 102 1.90 10.24 -8.59
C MET A 102 0.94 9.93 -9.74
N GLY A 103 0.56 10.86 -10.60
CA GLY A 103 -0.35 10.70 -11.75
C GLY A 103 0.38 10.63 -13.08
N SER A 104 0.43 9.47 -13.73
CA SER A 104 1.13 9.31 -15.02
C SER A 104 0.24 9.46 -16.26
N LYS A 105 -1.07 9.22 -16.16
CA LYS A 105 -1.95 9.03 -17.34
C LYS A 105 -2.96 10.17 -17.61
N GLY A 106 -3.00 11.21 -16.79
CA GLY A 106 -3.91 12.37 -17.00
C GLY A 106 -5.41 12.06 -16.92
N ILE A 107 -5.80 10.97 -16.24
CA ILE A 107 -7.20 10.53 -16.10
C ILE A 107 -7.79 10.79 -14.71
N GLY A 108 -6.99 11.18 -13.72
CA GLY A 108 -7.44 11.49 -12.36
C GLY A 108 -8.55 12.56 -12.30
N ARG A 109 -8.66 13.42 -13.34
CA ARG A 109 -9.75 14.39 -13.50
C ARG A 109 -11.14 13.76 -13.61
N PHE A 110 -11.22 12.52 -14.13
CA PHE A 110 -12.48 11.78 -14.23
C PHE A 110 -12.87 11.09 -12.93
N ALA A 111 -12.04 11.19 -11.90
CA ALA A 111 -12.38 10.67 -10.58
C ALA A 111 -13.63 11.34 -10.00
N ALA A 112 -13.81 12.64 -10.23
CA ALA A 112 -15.03 13.34 -9.83
C ALA A 112 -16.28 12.78 -10.53
N ALA A 113 -16.19 12.45 -11.83
CA ALA A 113 -17.28 11.84 -12.59
C ALA A 113 -17.68 10.43 -12.06
N LYS A 114 -16.72 9.68 -11.49
CA LYS A 114 -17.01 8.39 -10.85
C LYS A 114 -17.73 8.53 -9.51
N LEU A 115 -17.53 9.66 -8.81
CA LEU A 115 -18.08 9.89 -7.48
C LEU A 115 -19.51 10.41 -7.50
N GLY A 116 -19.84 11.37 -8.39
CA GLY A 116 -21.14 12.01 -8.39
C GLY A 116 -21.55 12.55 -9.77
N ALA A 117 -22.84 12.93 -9.87
CA ALA A 117 -23.42 13.37 -11.11
C ALA A 117 -22.97 14.77 -11.54
N ARG A 118 -22.62 15.63 -10.57
CA ARG A 118 -22.19 17.00 -10.80
C ARG A 118 -20.93 17.32 -10.02
N MET A 119 -20.16 18.29 -10.50
CA MET A 119 -19.02 18.84 -9.78
C MET A 119 -18.94 20.35 -9.95
N ALA A 120 -18.34 21.02 -8.96
CA ALA A 120 -17.82 22.37 -9.07
C ALA A 120 -16.30 22.35 -8.83
N LEU A 121 -15.59 23.30 -9.44
CA LEU A 121 -14.16 23.45 -9.28
C LEU A 121 -13.83 24.92 -9.06
N MET A 122 -13.05 25.21 -8.03
CA MET A 122 -12.45 26.52 -7.80
C MET A 122 -10.94 26.32 -7.62
N SER A 123 -10.14 27.09 -8.37
CA SER A 123 -8.69 26.95 -8.28
C SER A 123 -8.02 28.31 -8.35
N THR A 124 -7.13 28.57 -7.38
CA THR A 124 -6.37 29.81 -7.27
C THR A 124 -4.90 29.52 -7.54
N SER A 125 -4.31 30.20 -8.50
CA SER A 125 -2.90 30.06 -8.87
C SER A 125 -2.17 31.39 -8.90
N GLU A 126 -0.85 31.35 -8.68
CA GLU A 126 0.02 32.53 -8.76
C GLU A 126 0.51 32.75 -10.18
N ARG A 127 0.48 34.03 -10.65
CA ARG A 127 0.87 34.44 -11.99
C ARG A 127 1.82 35.64 -11.93
N GLU A 128 2.47 35.94 -13.05
CA GLU A 128 3.14 37.24 -13.24
C GLU A 128 2.08 38.36 -13.16
N GLY A 129 2.05 39.08 -12.05
CA GLY A 129 1.10 40.19 -11.82
C GLY A 129 0.04 39.97 -10.76
N GLY A 130 0.04 38.84 -10.08
CA GLY A 130 -0.87 38.55 -8.97
C GLY A 130 -1.49 37.14 -9.01
N ARG A 131 -2.50 36.95 -8.18
CA ARG A 131 -3.22 35.65 -8.13
C ARG A 131 -4.52 35.73 -8.92
N GLU A 132 -4.79 34.68 -9.66
CA GLU A 132 -6.02 34.48 -10.42
C GLU A 132 -6.79 33.30 -9.85
N GLU A 133 -8.08 33.49 -9.67
CA GLU A 133 -9.02 32.42 -9.32
C GLU A 133 -9.85 32.07 -10.55
N VAL A 134 -9.93 30.78 -10.84
CA VAL A 134 -10.80 30.21 -11.88
C VAL A 134 -11.90 29.41 -11.20
N LEU A 135 -13.14 29.65 -11.56
CA LEU A 135 -14.33 29.00 -11.06
C LEU A 135 -15.09 28.32 -12.20
N ILE A 136 -15.31 27.02 -12.09
CA ILE A 136 -16.31 26.26 -12.84
C ILE A 136 -17.45 25.98 -11.86
N PRO A 137 -18.56 26.73 -11.88
CA PRO A 137 -19.57 26.65 -10.84
C PRO A 137 -20.35 25.36 -10.85
N GLU A 138 -20.54 24.76 -12.03
CA GLU A 138 -21.20 23.47 -12.19
C GLU A 138 -20.75 22.81 -13.49
N LEU A 139 -20.37 21.54 -13.39
CA LEU A 139 -20.19 20.62 -14.49
C LEU A 139 -21.10 19.42 -14.26
N ASP A 140 -22.17 19.32 -15.01
CA ASP A 140 -23.07 18.17 -15.04
C ASP A 140 -22.52 17.12 -16.02
N TRP A 141 -22.12 15.95 -15.48
CA TRP A 141 -21.55 14.87 -16.30
C TRP A 141 -22.54 14.28 -17.30
N SER A 142 -23.86 14.54 -17.16
CA SER A 142 -24.87 14.08 -18.13
C SER A 142 -24.73 14.74 -19.51
N ILE A 143 -24.04 15.89 -19.60
CA ILE A 143 -23.73 16.51 -20.90
C ILE A 143 -22.91 15.61 -21.81
N PHE A 144 -22.22 14.63 -21.23
CA PHE A 144 -21.44 13.62 -21.97
C PHE A 144 -22.23 12.38 -22.35
N ASP A 145 -23.49 12.23 -21.92
CA ASP A 145 -24.30 11.03 -22.20
C ASP A 145 -24.98 11.09 -23.57
N GLY A 146 -25.07 12.28 -24.15
CA GLY A 146 -25.77 12.52 -25.42
C GLY A 146 -25.02 12.06 -26.66
N GLU A 147 -25.67 12.22 -27.81
CA GLU A 147 -25.11 11.97 -29.15
C GLU A 147 -24.17 13.11 -29.62
N THR A 148 -23.89 14.07 -28.75
CA THR A 148 -23.03 15.22 -29.01
C THR A 148 -21.59 14.78 -29.26
N TYR A 149 -20.88 15.48 -30.15
CA TYR A 149 -19.45 15.28 -30.31
C TYR A 149 -18.70 15.94 -29.16
N LEU A 150 -17.56 15.36 -28.77
CA LEU A 150 -16.75 15.90 -27.69
C LEU A 150 -16.31 17.35 -27.95
N SER A 151 -16.04 17.68 -29.22
CA SER A 151 -15.67 19.06 -29.64
C SER A 151 -16.79 20.09 -29.44
N ASP A 152 -18.01 19.68 -29.28
CA ASP A 152 -19.18 20.56 -29.23
C ASP A 152 -19.69 20.77 -27.78
N VAL A 153 -19.04 20.09 -26.81
CA VAL A 153 -19.33 20.25 -25.39
C VAL A 153 -18.67 21.53 -24.89
N THR A 154 -19.47 22.42 -24.30
CA THR A 154 -18.98 23.67 -23.68
C THR A 154 -19.28 23.66 -22.19
N ILE A 155 -18.37 24.27 -21.41
CA ILE A 155 -18.46 24.38 -19.97
C ILE A 155 -18.24 25.84 -19.59
N ASP A 156 -19.16 26.39 -18.78
CA ASP A 156 -19.08 27.76 -18.31
C ASP A 156 -17.99 27.88 -17.21
N TYR A 157 -17.24 28.97 -17.29
CA TYR A 157 -16.24 29.31 -16.28
C TYR A 157 -16.19 30.82 -16.04
N TYR A 158 -15.66 31.20 -14.89
CA TYR A 158 -15.39 32.59 -14.52
C TYR A 158 -13.95 32.72 -14.05
N THR A 159 -13.35 33.89 -14.29
CA THR A 159 -12.03 34.23 -13.76
C THR A 159 -12.08 35.55 -13.04
N GLN A 160 -11.34 35.67 -11.96
CA GLN A 160 -11.19 36.93 -11.23
C GLN A 160 -9.83 37.03 -10.55
N PRO A 161 -9.27 38.26 -10.42
CA PRO A 161 -8.14 38.51 -9.55
C PRO A 161 -8.52 38.22 -8.08
N THR A 162 -7.59 37.66 -7.30
CA THR A 162 -7.83 37.34 -5.88
C THR A 162 -6.60 37.57 -5.04
N ASN A 163 -6.79 37.79 -3.73
CA ASN A 163 -5.74 37.75 -2.70
C ASN A 163 -5.81 36.49 -1.85
N GLY A 164 -6.70 35.54 -2.19
CA GLY A 164 -6.83 34.26 -1.52
C GLY A 164 -5.58 33.39 -1.61
N PRO A 165 -5.47 32.35 -0.77
CA PRO A 165 -4.37 31.39 -0.85
C PRO A 165 -4.44 30.59 -2.16
N THR A 166 -3.29 30.11 -2.65
CA THR A 166 -3.26 29.16 -3.77
C THR A 166 -3.82 27.80 -3.33
N GLY A 167 -4.35 27.05 -4.28
CA GLY A 167 -4.91 25.72 -4.03
C GLY A 167 -6.08 25.39 -4.96
N THR A 168 -6.66 24.22 -4.74
CA THR A 168 -7.83 23.77 -5.51
C THR A 168 -8.90 23.23 -4.58
N LEU A 169 -10.14 23.60 -4.83
CA LEU A 169 -11.35 23.03 -4.22
C LEU A 169 -12.16 22.33 -5.32
N ILE A 170 -12.45 21.06 -5.11
CA ILE A 170 -13.37 20.27 -5.93
C ILE A 170 -14.56 19.88 -5.04
N GLU A 171 -15.77 20.22 -5.47
CA GLU A 171 -16.98 19.71 -4.87
C GLU A 171 -17.63 18.70 -5.81
N VAL A 172 -17.94 17.52 -5.30
CA VAL A 172 -18.68 16.47 -6.00
C VAL A 172 -20.05 16.37 -5.38
N LEU A 173 -21.08 16.50 -6.18
CA LEU A 173 -22.47 16.56 -5.75
C LEU A 173 -23.25 15.36 -6.32
N ASP A 174 -24.34 15.00 -5.64
CA ASP A 174 -25.26 13.93 -6.04
C ASP A 174 -24.50 12.60 -6.24
N LEU A 175 -23.99 12.08 -5.13
CA LEU A 175 -23.11 10.90 -5.13
C LEU A 175 -23.77 9.71 -5.84
N HIS A 176 -23.06 9.05 -6.73
CA HIS A 176 -23.59 7.88 -7.46
C HIS A 176 -23.90 6.71 -6.55
N GLU A 177 -23.09 6.52 -5.51
CA GLU A 177 -23.25 5.42 -4.56
C GLU A 177 -23.35 5.94 -3.12
N ALA A 178 -24.02 5.17 -2.27
CA ALA A 178 -24.02 5.42 -0.84
C ALA A 178 -22.65 5.18 -0.21
N TRP A 179 -22.35 5.93 0.87
CA TRP A 179 -21.13 5.78 1.66
C TRP A 179 -21.47 5.30 3.09
N PRO A 180 -21.73 4.01 3.26
CA PRO A 180 -21.94 3.42 4.59
C PRO A 180 -20.62 3.36 5.37
N GLU A 181 -20.71 3.11 6.67
CA GLU A 181 -19.58 2.98 7.60
C GLU A 181 -18.44 2.10 7.04
N ALA A 182 -18.79 0.93 6.50
CA ALA A 182 -17.81 -0.01 5.94
C ALA A 182 -16.99 0.58 4.77
N LYS A 183 -17.61 1.46 3.95
CA LYS A 183 -16.93 2.14 2.85
C LYS A 183 -16.02 3.25 3.35
N ILE A 184 -16.45 4.02 4.36
CA ILE A 184 -15.62 5.02 5.03
C ILE A 184 -14.40 4.37 5.69
N ASN A 185 -14.59 3.24 6.40
CA ASN A 185 -13.48 2.50 6.99
C ASN A 185 -12.46 2.02 5.94
N ARG A 186 -12.92 1.54 4.78
CA ARG A 186 -12.02 1.18 3.67
C ARG A 186 -11.27 2.40 3.15
N LEU A 187 -11.94 3.54 2.99
CA LEU A 187 -11.29 4.78 2.58
C LEU A 187 -10.19 5.20 3.56
N ILE A 188 -10.47 5.18 4.87
CA ILE A 188 -9.48 5.50 5.91
C ILE A 188 -8.25 4.59 5.77
N LEU A 189 -8.46 3.28 5.58
CA LEU A 189 -7.36 2.33 5.39
C LEU A 189 -6.52 2.66 4.15
N GLU A 190 -7.15 2.99 3.02
CA GLU A 190 -6.45 3.36 1.79
C GLU A 190 -5.67 4.67 1.92
N LEU A 191 -6.25 5.69 2.59
CA LEU A 191 -5.56 6.94 2.88
C LEU A 191 -4.33 6.72 3.76
N ARG A 192 -4.43 5.87 4.79
CA ARG A 192 -3.31 5.50 5.66
C ARG A 192 -2.22 4.75 4.90
N ARG A 193 -2.60 3.86 3.97
CA ARG A 193 -1.66 3.16 3.10
C ARG A 193 -0.94 4.10 2.13
N LEU A 194 -1.61 5.16 1.70
CA LEU A 194 -0.99 6.20 0.87
C LEU A 194 0.07 6.98 1.66
N LEU A 195 -0.20 7.30 2.92
CA LEU A 195 0.69 8.08 3.79
C LEU A 195 1.87 7.29 4.34
N SER A 196 1.72 5.98 4.58
CA SER A 196 2.69 5.19 5.35
C SER A 196 4.11 5.18 4.76
N PRO A 197 4.34 5.00 3.45
CA PRO A 197 5.68 5.09 2.88
C PRO A 197 6.27 6.50 2.95
N ILE A 198 5.46 7.53 2.70
CA ILE A 198 5.88 8.93 2.71
C ILE A 198 6.36 9.33 4.12
N ALA A 199 5.64 8.90 5.15
CA ALA A 199 5.98 9.20 6.53
C ALA A 199 7.25 8.49 7.00
N LEU A 200 7.52 7.26 6.51
CA LEU A 200 8.69 6.46 6.91
C LEU A 200 9.99 6.89 6.22
N GLU A 201 9.93 7.47 5.03
CA GLU A 201 11.13 7.95 4.31
C GLU A 201 11.80 9.18 4.93
N GLY A 202 11.21 9.76 5.99
CA GLY A 202 11.83 10.86 6.75
C GLY A 202 12.08 12.13 5.93
N THR A 203 11.35 12.29 4.83
CA THR A 203 11.47 13.46 3.97
C THR A 203 11.04 14.72 4.72
N LYS A 204 11.78 15.82 4.56
CA LYS A 204 11.45 17.14 5.13
C LYS A 204 10.12 17.70 4.59
N ASP A 205 9.60 17.10 3.54
CA ASP A 205 8.39 17.52 2.86
C ASP A 205 7.20 16.72 3.39
N ARG A 206 6.46 17.34 4.32
CA ARG A 206 5.26 16.74 4.89
C ARG A 206 4.09 16.90 3.92
N PHE A 207 3.35 15.81 3.72
CA PHE A 207 2.04 15.79 3.10
C PHE A 207 1.04 15.22 4.10
N GLU A 208 0.05 16.01 4.48
CA GLU A 208 -0.93 15.67 5.51
C GLU A 208 -2.32 15.56 4.88
N ILE A 209 -3.05 14.53 5.26
CA ILE A 209 -4.43 14.30 4.82
C ILE A 209 -5.35 14.51 6.00
N PHE A 210 -6.37 15.33 5.82
CA PHE A 210 -7.45 15.56 6.78
C PHE A 210 -8.74 14.96 6.24
N LEU A 211 -9.45 14.20 7.07
CA LEU A 211 -10.73 13.59 6.74
C LEU A 211 -11.79 14.14 7.71
N ASP A 212 -12.54 15.12 7.26
CA ASP A 212 -13.61 15.75 8.04
C ASP A 212 -14.92 14.96 7.90
N LEU A 213 -15.26 14.21 8.94
CA LEU A 213 -16.48 13.44 9.09
C LEU A 213 -17.40 14.02 10.19
N THR A 214 -17.19 15.28 10.60
CA THR A 214 -17.91 15.89 11.73
C THR A 214 -19.42 15.98 11.50
N GLU A 215 -19.86 16.13 10.25
CA GLU A 215 -21.29 16.13 9.89
C GLU A 215 -21.90 14.71 9.80
N CYS A 216 -21.05 13.66 9.80
CA CYS A 216 -21.46 12.26 9.72
C CYS A 216 -21.80 11.76 11.14
N THR A 217 -23.01 11.98 11.59
CA THR A 217 -23.53 11.54 12.89
C THR A 217 -24.41 10.31 12.74
N LYS A 218 -24.71 9.63 13.86
CA LYS A 218 -25.67 8.51 13.86
C LYS A 218 -27.04 8.89 13.28
N GLU A 219 -27.44 10.16 13.42
CA GLU A 219 -28.70 10.68 12.91
C GLU A 219 -28.65 10.94 11.39
N SER A 220 -27.55 11.51 10.89
CA SER A 220 -27.40 11.90 9.48
C SER A 220 -26.99 10.74 8.56
N THR A 221 -26.18 9.79 9.07
CA THR A 221 -25.58 8.72 8.26
C THR A 221 -25.78 7.31 8.81
N GLY A 222 -26.20 7.17 10.07
CA GLY A 222 -26.31 5.90 10.79
C GLY A 222 -25.02 5.46 11.50
N PHE A 223 -23.94 6.24 11.39
CA PHE A 223 -22.67 6.00 12.09
C PHE A 223 -22.08 7.31 12.61
N ASP A 224 -21.14 7.22 13.54
CA ASP A 224 -20.39 8.34 14.10
C ASP A 224 -19.03 8.44 13.39
N GLY A 225 -18.92 9.40 12.46
CA GLY A 225 -17.71 9.56 11.65
C GLY A 225 -16.49 9.97 12.45
N ARG A 226 -16.67 10.78 13.50
CA ARG A 226 -15.57 11.19 14.38
C ARG A 226 -15.04 10.00 15.16
N ALA A 227 -15.92 9.22 15.76
CA ALA A 227 -15.53 8.02 16.49
C ALA A 227 -14.80 6.99 15.60
N LEU A 228 -15.16 6.89 14.31
CA LEU A 228 -14.45 6.01 13.37
C LEU A 228 -13.01 6.46 13.13
N LEU A 229 -12.80 7.77 12.92
CA LEU A 229 -11.47 8.30 12.69
C LEU A 229 -10.61 8.27 13.96
N ASP A 230 -11.21 8.58 15.11
CA ASP A 230 -10.55 8.51 16.43
C ASP A 230 -10.13 7.07 16.73
N LEU A 231 -10.99 6.09 16.49
CA LEU A 231 -10.66 4.66 16.64
C LEU A 231 -9.49 4.26 15.72
N ALA A 232 -9.50 4.73 14.48
CA ALA A 232 -8.41 4.49 13.56
C ALA A 232 -7.10 5.14 14.02
N ASN A 233 -7.15 6.35 14.56
CA ASN A 233 -6.00 7.13 15.02
C ASN A 233 -5.53 6.74 16.43
N SER A 234 -6.42 6.34 17.35
CA SER A 234 -6.09 5.89 18.71
C SER A 234 -5.10 4.73 18.72
N ALA A 235 -5.04 4.01 17.61
CA ALA A 235 -3.97 3.05 17.34
C ALA A 235 -2.56 3.68 17.28
N GLY A 236 -2.37 4.96 17.59
CA GLY A 236 -1.14 5.73 17.36
C GLY A 236 -0.46 6.38 18.55
N GLY A 237 -0.96 6.20 19.76
CA GLY A 237 -0.36 6.84 20.95
C GLY A 237 -0.49 8.37 20.95
N GLU A 238 -0.66 8.94 22.14
CA GLU A 238 -0.81 10.37 22.46
C GLU A 238 -1.84 11.12 21.58
N SER A 239 -3.06 11.20 22.08
CA SER A 239 -4.05 12.21 21.70
C SER A 239 -3.50 13.58 22.11
N ASP A 240 -2.76 14.23 21.22
CA ASP A 240 -2.55 15.67 21.33
C ASP A 240 -3.93 16.35 21.23
N GLU A 241 -4.36 16.99 22.29
CA GLU A 241 -5.65 17.73 22.39
C GLU A 241 -5.71 18.97 21.47
N ASN A 242 -4.90 19.04 20.45
CA ASN A 242 -4.86 20.14 19.51
C ASN A 242 -5.98 19.96 18.48
N GLU A 243 -7.02 20.81 18.53
CA GLU A 243 -8.16 20.78 17.60
C GLU A 243 -7.77 20.71 16.13
N ALA A 244 -6.60 21.23 15.77
CA ALA A 244 -6.05 21.20 14.42
C ALA A 244 -5.70 19.77 13.92
N LYS A 245 -5.56 18.79 14.80
CA LYS A 245 -5.21 17.40 14.47
C LYS A 245 -6.39 16.43 14.53
N LEU A 246 -7.56 16.89 14.96
CA LEU A 246 -8.73 16.03 15.20
C LEU A 246 -9.22 15.26 13.96
N ASN A 247 -9.01 15.81 12.76
CA ASN A 247 -9.44 15.20 11.50
C ASN A 247 -8.26 14.65 10.69
N GLN A 248 -7.06 14.63 11.24
CA GLN A 248 -5.86 14.16 10.52
C GLN A 248 -5.87 12.64 10.40
N VAL A 249 -5.61 12.14 9.20
CA VAL A 249 -5.37 10.72 8.95
C VAL A 249 -3.90 10.42 9.26
N LEU A 250 -3.66 9.63 10.30
CA LEU A 250 -2.30 9.24 10.69
C LEU A 250 -1.85 7.96 9.94
N PRO A 251 -0.56 7.80 9.60
CA PRO A 251 -0.04 6.53 9.09
C PRO A 251 -0.27 5.40 10.10
N PHE A 252 -0.06 4.15 9.70
CA PHE A 252 -0.27 3.00 10.59
C PHE A 252 0.74 2.98 11.75
N PRO A 253 0.34 3.28 12.98
CA PRO A 253 1.25 3.29 14.12
C PRO A 253 1.68 1.89 14.57
N LEU A 254 0.83 0.89 14.31
CA LEU A 254 1.16 -0.51 14.60
C LEU A 254 2.42 -1.00 13.88
N LEU A 255 2.79 -0.42 12.73
CA LEU A 255 4.01 -0.81 12.03
C LEU A 255 5.25 -0.58 12.90
N THR A 256 5.29 0.51 13.67
CA THR A 256 6.39 0.82 14.59
C THR A 256 6.43 -0.08 15.82
N SER A 257 5.34 -0.78 16.13
CA SER A 257 5.19 -1.69 17.27
C SER A 257 5.28 -3.17 16.86
N CYS A 258 5.92 -3.48 15.73
CA CYS A 258 6.12 -4.85 15.25
C CYS A 258 7.10 -5.63 16.14
N ASP A 259 7.04 -6.98 16.06
CA ASP A 259 7.97 -7.86 16.76
C ASP A 259 9.34 -7.91 16.06
N TYR A 260 9.33 -7.88 14.71
CA TYR A 260 10.55 -7.91 13.90
C TYR A 260 10.44 -6.93 12.73
N GLU A 261 11.54 -6.29 12.39
CA GLU A 261 11.63 -5.35 11.28
C GLU A 261 12.79 -5.69 10.36
N VAL A 262 12.57 -5.54 9.06
CA VAL A 262 13.59 -5.72 8.02
C VAL A 262 13.61 -4.50 7.12
N VAL A 263 14.75 -3.83 7.03
CA VAL A 263 14.93 -2.67 6.16
C VAL A 263 16.18 -2.85 5.33
N GLY A 264 16.09 -2.60 4.03
CA GLY A 264 17.25 -2.67 3.14
C GLY A 264 16.87 -2.58 1.67
N ALA A 265 17.82 -2.87 0.82
CA ALA A 265 17.60 -2.87 -0.62
C ALA A 265 18.44 -3.93 -1.33
N PHE A 266 17.89 -4.48 -2.39
CA PHE A 266 18.62 -5.21 -3.43
C PHE A 266 19.11 -4.22 -4.49
N ASP A 267 20.33 -4.41 -4.95
CA ASP A 267 20.78 -3.79 -6.20
C ASP A 267 20.25 -4.57 -7.43
N ALA A 268 20.55 -4.08 -8.63
CA ALA A 268 20.11 -4.71 -9.86
C ALA A 268 20.67 -6.13 -10.06
N GLU A 269 21.82 -6.43 -9.46
CA GLU A 269 22.49 -7.73 -9.51
C GLU A 269 21.90 -8.74 -8.50
N GLY A 270 21.08 -8.27 -7.55
CA GLY A 270 20.45 -9.10 -6.53
C GLY A 270 21.28 -9.27 -5.28
N GLN A 271 22.16 -8.29 -4.98
CA GLN A 271 22.83 -8.19 -3.68
C GLN A 271 21.98 -7.36 -2.74
N PHE A 272 21.57 -7.95 -1.64
CA PHE A 272 20.84 -7.26 -0.56
C PHE A 272 21.80 -6.73 0.47
N LYS A 273 21.57 -5.49 0.89
CA LYS A 273 22.19 -4.89 2.07
C LYS A 273 21.11 -4.27 2.95
N GLY A 274 21.08 -4.68 4.21
CA GLY A 274 20.04 -4.19 5.10
C GLY A 274 20.27 -4.57 6.55
N THR A 275 19.20 -4.38 7.33
CA THR A 275 19.16 -4.66 8.76
C THR A 275 17.96 -5.52 9.11
N PHE A 276 18.15 -6.37 10.10
CA PHE A 276 17.11 -7.12 10.78
C PHE A 276 17.09 -6.69 12.25
N GLU A 277 15.95 -6.27 12.76
CA GLU A 277 15.76 -5.94 14.16
C GLU A 277 14.77 -6.90 14.80
N ASN A 278 15.15 -7.49 15.93
CA ASN A 278 14.24 -8.26 16.77
C ASN A 278 13.83 -7.40 17.97
N ARG A 279 12.76 -6.63 17.80
CA ARG A 279 12.24 -5.72 18.82
C ARG A 279 11.67 -6.47 20.02
N ARG A 280 11.14 -7.67 19.81
CA ARG A 280 10.64 -8.54 20.89
C ARG A 280 11.76 -8.98 21.85
N ALA A 281 12.98 -9.17 21.35
CA ALA A 281 14.17 -9.43 22.16
C ALA A 281 14.82 -8.16 22.73
N GLY A 282 14.39 -6.96 22.29
CA GLY A 282 15.05 -5.72 22.62
C GLY A 282 16.44 -5.60 22.00
N SER A 283 16.75 -6.37 20.95
CA SER A 283 18.01 -6.25 20.22
C SER A 283 17.91 -5.11 19.23
N GLY A 284 18.97 -4.32 19.10
CA GLY A 284 19.07 -3.30 18.07
C GLY A 284 19.20 -3.91 16.66
N PRO A 285 19.19 -3.07 15.60
CA PRO A 285 19.27 -3.52 14.23
C PRO A 285 20.61 -4.19 13.91
N GLU A 286 20.58 -5.43 13.43
CA GLU A 286 21.72 -6.21 12.98
C GLU A 286 21.87 -6.08 11.47
N LYS A 287 23.04 -5.63 10.99
CA LYS A 287 23.36 -5.56 9.57
C LYS A 287 23.61 -6.95 8.99
N PHE A 288 23.10 -7.19 7.77
CA PHE A 288 23.39 -8.42 7.04
C PHE A 288 23.40 -8.16 5.53
N GLU A 289 24.01 -9.07 4.80
CA GLU A 289 24.07 -9.07 3.34
C GLU A 289 23.63 -10.43 2.81
N LEU A 290 22.95 -10.44 1.67
CA LEU A 290 22.46 -11.65 1.01
C LEU A 290 22.66 -11.51 -0.49
N SER A 291 23.13 -12.59 -1.15
CA SER A 291 23.25 -12.65 -2.61
C SER A 291 22.24 -13.64 -3.19
N VAL A 292 21.46 -13.19 -4.16
CA VAL A 292 20.49 -14.01 -4.89
C VAL A 292 20.91 -14.08 -6.36
N LYS A 293 21.46 -15.21 -6.78
CA LYS A 293 21.91 -15.44 -8.15
C LYS A 293 20.72 -15.38 -9.13
N TRP A 294 20.99 -15.02 -10.35
CA TRP A 294 20.03 -15.07 -11.46
C TRP A 294 19.62 -16.51 -11.81
N ASP A 295 18.39 -16.63 -12.31
CA ASP A 295 17.87 -17.85 -12.94
C ASP A 295 17.63 -17.57 -14.43
N GLU A 296 17.66 -18.61 -15.27
CA GLU A 296 17.59 -18.49 -16.74
C GLU A 296 16.29 -17.85 -17.24
N GLU A 297 15.18 -18.00 -16.49
CA GLU A 297 13.87 -17.45 -16.87
C GLU A 297 13.57 -16.07 -16.27
N GLU A 298 14.51 -15.45 -15.59
CA GLU A 298 14.32 -14.15 -14.96
C GLU A 298 14.67 -12.98 -15.88
N GLY A 299 13.99 -11.85 -15.69
CA GLY A 299 14.25 -10.57 -16.32
C GLY A 299 14.68 -9.51 -15.31
N CYS A 300 15.13 -8.37 -15.78
CA CYS A 300 15.60 -7.30 -14.92
C CYS A 300 14.42 -6.64 -14.18
N CYS A 301 14.36 -6.78 -12.84
CA CYS A 301 13.40 -6.04 -12.01
C CYS A 301 13.95 -4.69 -11.51
N GLY A 302 15.22 -4.38 -11.83
CA GLY A 302 15.91 -3.21 -11.27
C GLY A 302 16.22 -3.33 -9.77
N PRO A 303 16.70 -2.26 -9.13
CA PRO A 303 16.88 -2.21 -7.71
C PRO A 303 15.54 -2.29 -6.96
N VAL A 304 15.54 -2.96 -5.80
CA VAL A 304 14.34 -3.24 -5.00
C VAL A 304 14.56 -2.83 -3.56
N GLY A 305 13.86 -1.79 -3.10
CA GLY A 305 13.81 -1.43 -1.69
C GLY A 305 12.85 -2.32 -0.93
N VAL A 306 13.17 -2.65 0.32
CA VAL A 306 12.39 -3.56 1.17
C VAL A 306 12.23 -2.97 2.55
N HIS A 307 10.98 -2.88 3.03
CA HIS A 307 10.67 -2.56 4.41
C HIS A 307 9.52 -3.45 4.88
N LEU A 308 9.84 -4.42 5.73
CA LEU A 308 8.89 -5.42 6.21
C LEU A 308 8.78 -5.38 7.73
N PHE A 309 7.55 -5.54 8.22
CA PHE A 309 7.17 -5.60 9.61
C PHE A 309 6.50 -6.94 9.88
N LEU A 310 7.00 -7.69 10.85
CA LEU A 310 6.46 -9.00 11.19
C LEU A 310 5.86 -8.97 12.58
N PHE A 311 4.73 -9.67 12.72
CA PHE A 311 3.95 -9.73 13.95
C PHE A 311 3.76 -11.17 14.40
N ASP A 312 4.06 -11.43 15.64
CA ASP A 312 3.68 -12.68 16.30
C ASP A 312 2.22 -12.56 16.79
N ARG A 313 1.42 -13.59 16.58
CA ARG A 313 -0.03 -13.56 16.84
C ARG A 313 -0.45 -14.24 18.16
N GLU A 314 0.51 -14.61 18.99
CA GLU A 314 0.24 -15.06 20.34
C GLU A 314 -0.32 -13.94 21.21
N ALA A 315 -1.18 -14.28 22.15
CA ALA A 315 -1.88 -13.29 22.98
C ALA A 315 -0.94 -12.35 23.73
N ASP A 316 0.24 -12.84 24.13
CA ASP A 316 1.23 -12.04 24.86
C ASP A 316 1.96 -11.05 23.96
N ALA A 317 2.35 -11.46 22.74
CA ALA A 317 2.93 -10.60 21.75
C ALA A 317 1.95 -9.49 21.35
N LEU A 318 0.71 -9.86 21.04
CA LEU A 318 -0.35 -8.91 20.69
C LEU A 318 -0.57 -7.86 21.79
N ARG A 319 -0.67 -8.30 23.07
CA ARG A 319 -0.83 -7.37 24.19
C ARG A 319 0.36 -6.44 24.34
N SER A 320 1.58 -6.94 24.14
CA SER A 320 2.80 -6.13 24.20
C SER A 320 2.80 -5.07 23.10
N ASN A 321 2.53 -5.49 21.85
CA ASN A 321 2.53 -4.60 20.70
C ASN A 321 1.41 -3.56 20.78
N MET A 322 0.21 -3.96 21.26
CA MET A 322 -0.90 -3.03 21.46
C MET A 322 -0.59 -1.99 22.55
N ARG A 323 0.06 -2.40 23.66
CA ARG A 323 0.50 -1.45 24.69
C ARG A 323 1.54 -0.46 24.15
N ALA A 324 2.52 -0.96 23.39
CA ALA A 324 3.54 -0.12 22.77
C ALA A 324 2.95 0.87 21.75
N ALA A 325 1.83 0.50 21.11
CA ALA A 325 1.09 1.34 20.19
C ALA A 325 0.04 2.25 20.87
N GLY A 326 -0.02 2.29 22.22
CA GLY A 326 -1.04 3.05 22.94
C GLY A 326 -2.45 2.41 22.98
N LEU A 327 -2.58 1.16 22.52
CA LEU A 327 -3.83 0.40 22.38
C LEU A 327 -4.04 -0.65 23.48
N GLY A 328 -3.49 -0.43 24.65
CA GLY A 328 -3.45 -1.42 25.74
C GLY A 328 -4.80 -1.94 26.24
N GLU A 329 -5.90 -1.26 25.91
CA GLU A 329 -7.26 -1.64 26.30
C GLU A 329 -7.93 -2.65 25.35
N LEU A 330 -7.36 -2.85 24.13
CA LEU A 330 -7.95 -3.76 23.16
C LEU A 330 -7.78 -5.23 23.55
N SER A 331 -8.80 -6.01 23.29
CA SER A 331 -8.74 -7.46 23.40
C SER A 331 -7.83 -8.07 22.33
N ALA A 332 -7.27 -9.26 22.58
CA ALA A 332 -6.47 -9.98 21.59
C ALA A 332 -7.25 -10.27 20.28
N THR A 333 -8.56 -10.34 20.32
CA THR A 333 -9.41 -10.54 19.14
C THR A 333 -9.50 -9.29 18.29
N GLU A 334 -9.67 -8.13 18.90
CA GLU A 334 -9.66 -6.82 18.22
C GLU A 334 -8.29 -6.53 17.64
N ALA A 335 -7.22 -6.78 18.40
CA ALA A 335 -5.86 -6.67 17.92
C ALA A 335 -5.59 -7.52 16.65
N ARG A 336 -6.10 -8.77 16.60
CA ARG A 336 -6.01 -9.61 15.40
C ARG A 336 -6.74 -9.02 14.22
N LYS A 337 -7.95 -8.47 14.41
CA LYS A 337 -8.70 -7.81 13.33
C LYS A 337 -7.95 -6.61 12.77
N ILE A 338 -7.32 -5.81 13.64
CA ILE A 338 -6.52 -4.66 13.19
C ILE A 338 -5.33 -5.15 12.36
N LEU A 339 -4.60 -6.17 12.83
CA LEU A 339 -3.49 -6.76 12.08
C LEU A 339 -3.95 -7.37 10.76
N ASP A 340 -5.10 -8.03 10.71
CA ASP A 340 -5.67 -8.57 9.47
C ASP A 340 -5.95 -7.46 8.44
N ASN A 341 -6.34 -6.28 8.89
CA ASN A 341 -6.59 -5.12 8.01
C ASN A 341 -5.33 -4.48 7.46
N ILE A 342 -4.19 -4.56 8.16
CA ILE A 342 -2.91 -4.00 7.72
C ILE A 342 -2.01 -5.04 7.07
N ALA A 343 -2.36 -6.31 7.13
CA ALA A 343 -1.58 -7.41 6.57
C ALA A 343 -1.39 -7.26 5.06
N GLY A 344 -0.26 -7.77 4.62
CA GLY A 344 0.14 -7.79 3.22
C GLY A 344 1.37 -6.96 2.93
N VAL A 345 2.07 -7.36 1.88
CA VAL A 345 3.26 -6.65 1.38
C VAL A 345 2.86 -5.88 0.13
N ALA A 346 2.83 -4.55 0.25
CA ALA A 346 2.49 -3.66 -0.85
C ALA A 346 3.70 -3.45 -1.79
N ILE A 347 3.44 -3.20 -3.06
CA ILE A 347 4.49 -2.80 -4.02
C ILE A 347 4.24 -1.34 -4.42
N TYR A 348 5.30 -0.55 -4.35
CA TYR A 348 5.30 0.86 -4.75
C TYR A 348 6.30 1.09 -5.89
N ARG A 349 5.87 1.82 -6.91
CA ARG A 349 6.72 2.34 -7.98
C ARG A 349 6.55 3.85 -8.04
N SER A 350 7.65 4.61 -8.00
CA SER A 350 7.62 6.10 -8.02
C SER A 350 6.67 6.70 -6.98
N GLY A 351 6.61 6.13 -5.77
CA GLY A 351 5.69 6.54 -4.70
C GLY A 351 4.25 6.03 -4.84
N PHE A 352 3.91 5.25 -5.89
CA PHE A 352 2.59 4.66 -6.10
C PHE A 352 2.50 3.24 -5.61
N ARG A 353 1.44 2.94 -4.90
CA ARG A 353 1.05 1.57 -4.67
C ARG A 353 0.47 0.94 -5.94
N ILE A 354 1.06 -0.15 -6.37
CA ILE A 354 0.53 -1.00 -7.43
C ILE A 354 -0.49 -1.95 -6.81
N ARG A 355 -1.78 -1.74 -7.09
CA ARG A 355 -2.85 -2.65 -6.63
C ARG A 355 -2.83 -3.93 -7.47
N PRO A 356 -3.23 -5.11 -6.90
CA PRO A 356 -3.76 -5.32 -5.54
C PRO A 356 -2.70 -5.66 -4.49
N TYR A 357 -1.40 -5.53 -4.80
CA TYR A 357 -0.34 -5.91 -3.86
C TYR A 357 -0.48 -5.18 -2.53
N GLY A 358 -0.42 -5.94 -1.43
CA GLY A 358 -0.63 -5.45 -0.07
C GLY A 358 -2.11 -5.33 0.35
N ASP A 359 -3.07 -5.79 -0.47
CA ASP A 359 -4.43 -5.99 0.01
C ASP A 359 -4.48 -7.24 0.91
N PRO A 360 -5.29 -7.25 1.97
CA PRO A 360 -5.32 -8.37 2.94
C PRO A 360 -5.68 -9.73 2.33
N ASP A 361 -6.36 -9.73 1.20
CA ASP A 361 -6.77 -10.91 0.44
C ASP A 361 -5.84 -11.25 -0.73
N ASN A 362 -4.76 -10.48 -0.92
CA ASN A 362 -3.79 -10.69 -2.00
C ASN A 362 -2.45 -11.21 -1.48
N ASP A 363 -2.31 -12.53 -1.38
CA ASP A 363 -1.06 -13.23 -0.98
C ASP A 363 -0.17 -13.55 -2.19
N TRP A 364 0.35 -12.50 -2.86
CA TRP A 364 1.19 -12.63 -4.06
C TRP A 364 2.54 -13.32 -3.81
N LEU A 365 3.00 -13.38 -2.55
CA LEU A 365 4.20 -14.12 -2.11
C LEU A 365 3.89 -15.56 -1.69
N THR A 366 2.64 -16.00 -1.82
CA THR A 366 2.17 -17.37 -1.43
C THR A 366 2.56 -17.79 -0.01
N LEU A 367 2.59 -16.83 0.92
CA LEU A 367 3.06 -17.00 2.29
C LEU A 367 2.22 -18.02 3.07
N ASP A 368 0.90 -17.98 2.91
CA ASP A 368 0.01 -18.91 3.60
C ASP A 368 0.19 -20.35 3.11
N LYS A 369 0.43 -20.54 1.81
CA LYS A 369 0.76 -21.86 1.26
C LYS A 369 2.08 -22.42 1.84
N ARG A 370 3.10 -21.58 1.95
CA ARG A 370 4.40 -21.93 2.56
C ARG A 370 4.23 -22.26 4.05
N ARG A 371 3.45 -21.46 4.77
CA ARG A 371 3.18 -21.67 6.19
C ARG A 371 2.46 -22.99 6.47
N VAL A 372 1.54 -23.43 5.62
CA VAL A 372 0.89 -24.75 5.76
C VAL A 372 1.91 -25.89 5.74
N GLN A 373 3.00 -25.76 4.97
CA GLN A 373 4.05 -26.77 4.92
C GLN A 373 4.91 -26.82 6.19
N ASN A 374 5.24 -25.66 6.77
CA ASN A 374 6.01 -25.57 8.02
C ASN A 374 5.54 -24.37 8.87
N PRO A 375 4.48 -24.53 9.68
CA PRO A 375 3.88 -23.45 10.46
C PRO A 375 4.80 -22.82 11.53
N SER A 376 5.83 -23.56 11.96
CA SER A 376 6.77 -23.07 12.97
C SER A 376 7.83 -22.14 12.39
N LEU A 377 8.25 -22.40 11.16
CA LEU A 377 9.30 -21.64 10.45
C LEU A 377 8.69 -20.47 9.66
N HIS A 378 7.76 -20.79 8.76
CA HIS A 378 7.25 -19.80 7.79
C HIS A 378 6.25 -18.81 8.40
N VAL A 379 6.31 -17.60 7.90
CA VAL A 379 5.38 -16.50 8.22
C VAL A 379 4.16 -16.61 7.33
N GLY A 380 2.96 -16.46 7.88
CA GLY A 380 1.73 -16.36 7.08
C GLY A 380 1.46 -14.92 6.62
N HIS A 381 0.63 -14.79 5.59
CA HIS A 381 0.24 -13.50 5.03
C HIS A 381 -0.27 -12.52 6.10
N ASN A 382 -1.07 -13.00 7.05
CA ASN A 382 -1.63 -12.20 8.14
C ASN A 382 -0.63 -11.89 9.29
N GLN A 383 0.63 -12.26 9.16
CA GLN A 383 1.70 -11.99 10.13
C GLN A 383 2.73 -10.99 9.61
N ILE A 384 2.59 -10.53 8.37
CA ILE A 384 3.52 -9.60 7.74
C ILE A 384 2.75 -8.41 7.17
N ALA A 385 3.31 -7.24 7.35
CA ALA A 385 2.91 -6.00 6.69
C ALA A 385 4.16 -5.31 6.17
N GLY A 386 4.01 -4.40 5.23
CA GLY A 386 5.14 -3.64 4.74
C GLY A 386 5.04 -3.29 3.28
N TYR A 387 6.16 -2.87 2.71
CA TYR A 387 6.18 -2.47 1.32
C TYR A 387 7.53 -2.76 0.65
N ILE A 388 7.43 -2.93 -0.65
CA ILE A 388 8.53 -3.07 -1.58
C ILE A 388 8.51 -1.85 -2.51
N THR A 389 9.64 -1.19 -2.70
CA THR A 389 9.78 -0.15 -3.72
C THR A 389 10.53 -0.72 -4.91
N VAL A 390 9.99 -0.53 -6.10
CA VAL A 390 10.59 -1.02 -7.34
C VAL A 390 11.03 0.15 -8.23
N ALA A 391 12.00 -0.12 -9.09
CA ALA A 391 12.50 0.84 -10.06
C ALA A 391 11.45 1.27 -11.08
N ASP A 392 11.66 2.42 -11.68
CA ASP A 392 10.85 2.95 -12.77
C ASP A 392 10.95 2.08 -14.04
N GLN A 393 10.04 2.30 -14.99
CA GLN A 393 9.99 1.52 -16.24
C GLN A 393 11.25 1.62 -17.09
N ASP A 394 12.04 2.68 -16.94
CA ASP A 394 13.29 2.87 -17.67
C ASP A 394 14.45 2.03 -17.10
N GLU A 395 14.30 1.55 -15.87
CA GLU A 395 15.33 0.80 -15.14
C GLU A 395 14.92 -0.65 -14.86
N SER A 396 13.71 -1.07 -15.30
CA SER A 396 13.20 -2.42 -15.06
C SER A 396 12.28 -2.90 -16.18
N ASP A 397 12.28 -4.21 -16.42
CA ASP A 397 11.34 -4.89 -17.34
C ASP A 397 9.98 -5.22 -16.66
N LEU A 398 9.70 -4.65 -15.50
CA LEU A 398 8.41 -4.80 -14.83
C LEU A 398 7.32 -4.02 -15.59
N VAL A 399 6.36 -4.72 -16.16
CA VAL A 399 5.25 -4.15 -16.95
C VAL A 399 3.98 -4.16 -16.13
N GLU A 400 3.37 -2.98 -15.92
CA GLU A 400 2.06 -2.88 -15.29
C GLU A 400 0.96 -3.29 -16.28
N ARG A 401 0.01 -4.10 -15.82
CA ARG A 401 -1.15 -4.50 -16.63
C ARG A 401 -1.97 -3.28 -17.07
N SER A 402 -2.58 -3.36 -18.23
CA SER A 402 -3.42 -2.29 -18.78
C SER A 402 -4.59 -1.92 -17.87
N SER A 403 -5.13 -2.89 -17.11
CA SER A 403 -6.16 -2.71 -16.08
C SER A 403 -5.67 -1.96 -14.84
N ARG A 404 -4.36 -1.71 -14.70
CA ARG A 404 -3.70 -1.18 -13.49
C ARG A 404 -3.80 -2.09 -12.25
N GLU A 405 -4.17 -3.33 -12.44
CA GLU A 405 -4.24 -4.34 -11.37
C GLU A 405 -3.06 -5.30 -11.48
N GLY A 406 -1.93 -4.88 -10.92
CA GLY A 406 -0.72 -5.68 -10.81
C GLY A 406 0.22 -5.58 -12.01
N PHE A 407 1.28 -6.37 -11.92
CA PHE A 407 2.25 -6.56 -12.99
C PHE A 407 1.89 -7.76 -13.87
N GLU A 408 2.39 -7.75 -15.08
CA GLU A 408 2.42 -8.94 -15.93
C GLU A 408 3.36 -9.99 -15.31
N GLU A 409 2.99 -11.27 -15.40
CA GLU A 409 3.80 -12.37 -14.91
C GLU A 409 4.95 -12.69 -15.88
N ASN A 410 5.84 -11.72 -16.05
CA ASN A 410 7.04 -11.85 -16.87
C ASN A 410 8.28 -12.25 -16.05
N GLY A 411 9.45 -12.37 -16.71
CA GLY A 411 10.70 -12.70 -16.04
C GLY A 411 11.12 -11.73 -14.94
N ALA A 412 10.83 -10.43 -15.11
CA ALA A 412 11.16 -9.41 -14.12
C ALA A 412 10.28 -9.54 -12.86
N PHE A 413 8.99 -9.85 -12.99
CA PHE A 413 8.12 -10.09 -11.84
C PHE A 413 8.49 -11.39 -11.11
N ARG A 414 8.88 -12.43 -11.84
CA ARG A 414 9.44 -13.66 -11.22
C ARG A 414 10.70 -13.36 -10.41
N ARG A 415 11.60 -12.54 -10.95
CA ARG A 415 12.80 -12.08 -10.24
C ARG A 415 12.45 -11.33 -8.97
N LEU A 416 11.57 -10.33 -9.04
CA LEU A 416 11.10 -9.56 -7.88
C LEU A 416 10.55 -10.48 -6.78
N THR A 417 9.63 -11.38 -7.14
CA THR A 417 9.02 -12.33 -6.21
C THR A 417 10.08 -13.20 -5.53
N ARG A 418 11.01 -13.75 -6.32
CA ARG A 418 12.07 -14.62 -5.82
C ARG A 418 13.05 -13.89 -4.90
N LEU A 419 13.41 -12.64 -5.18
CA LEU A 419 14.27 -11.84 -4.28
C LEU A 419 13.65 -11.75 -2.88
N VAL A 420 12.36 -11.42 -2.80
CA VAL A 420 11.65 -11.29 -1.52
C VAL A 420 11.48 -12.65 -0.84
N GLU A 421 11.12 -13.70 -1.59
CA GLU A 421 10.99 -15.06 -1.04
C GLU A 421 12.31 -15.56 -0.46
N VAL A 422 13.44 -15.39 -1.17
CA VAL A 422 14.76 -15.82 -0.70
C VAL A 422 15.21 -15.03 0.53
N LEU A 423 14.89 -13.72 0.58
CA LEU A 423 15.15 -12.90 1.76
C LEU A 423 14.39 -13.46 3.00
N LEU A 424 13.11 -13.78 2.83
CA LEU A 424 12.31 -14.37 3.89
C LEU A 424 12.86 -15.74 4.31
N ASP A 425 13.12 -16.62 3.36
CA ASP A 425 13.55 -18.01 3.61
C ASP A 425 14.92 -18.13 4.26
N ARG A 426 15.88 -17.32 3.82
CA ARG A 426 17.28 -17.50 4.25
C ARG A 426 17.67 -16.66 5.44
N GLU A 427 17.04 -15.49 5.61
CA GLU A 427 17.46 -14.54 6.63
C GLU A 427 16.38 -14.27 7.68
N VAL A 428 15.17 -13.95 7.27
CA VAL A 428 14.14 -13.45 8.19
C VAL A 428 13.52 -14.57 9.00
N GLU A 429 13.00 -15.60 8.33
CA GLU A 429 12.30 -16.71 8.97
C GLU A 429 13.21 -17.57 9.86
N PRO A 430 14.46 -17.89 9.46
CA PRO A 430 15.38 -18.61 10.34
C PRO A 430 15.77 -17.82 11.60
N ARG A 431 16.00 -16.51 11.49
CA ARG A 431 16.31 -15.65 12.65
C ARG A 431 15.14 -15.57 13.61
N ARG A 432 13.92 -15.38 13.09
CA ARG A 432 12.70 -15.40 13.86
C ARG A 432 12.48 -16.75 14.53
N TYR A 433 12.62 -17.85 13.80
CA TYR A 433 12.46 -19.20 14.32
C TYR A 433 13.45 -19.52 15.43
N LYS A 434 14.74 -19.18 15.24
CA LYS A 434 15.79 -19.36 16.25
C LYS A 434 15.43 -18.68 17.56
N PHE A 435 15.01 -17.41 17.51
CA PHE A 435 14.59 -16.67 18.71
C PHE A 435 13.36 -17.32 19.36
N ARG A 436 12.33 -17.63 18.59
CA ARG A 436 11.09 -18.23 19.10
C ARG A 436 11.31 -19.62 19.71
N SER A 437 12.22 -20.38 19.14
CA SER A 437 12.61 -21.68 19.68
C SER A 437 13.36 -21.54 21.00
N GLN A 438 14.31 -20.61 21.08
CA GLN A 438 15.07 -20.33 22.32
C GLN A 438 14.19 -19.75 23.43
N ALA A 439 13.21 -18.95 23.08
CA ALA A 439 12.23 -18.37 24.01
C ALA A 439 11.08 -19.35 24.39
N GLY A 440 11.09 -20.59 23.88
CA GLY A 440 10.03 -21.57 24.15
C GLY A 440 8.67 -21.25 23.55
N ILE A 441 8.61 -20.33 22.56
CA ILE A 441 7.37 -19.83 21.95
C ILE A 441 6.94 -20.69 20.75
N SER A 442 7.87 -21.38 20.10
CA SER A 442 7.58 -22.26 18.97
C SER A 442 6.78 -23.50 19.40
N ARG A 443 5.66 -23.76 18.71
CA ARG A 443 4.92 -25.01 18.92
C ARG A 443 5.77 -26.18 18.48
N LYS A 444 6.00 -27.13 19.39
CA LYS A 444 6.61 -28.46 19.11
C LYS A 444 5.66 -29.24 18.18
N GLY A 445 5.86 -29.19 16.87
CA GLY A 445 4.89 -29.83 15.98
C GLY A 445 5.47 -30.79 14.94
N LYS A 446 6.51 -30.39 14.22
CA LYS A 446 7.13 -31.25 13.19
C LYS A 446 8.56 -31.64 13.51
N THR A 447 9.28 -30.89 14.31
CA THR A 447 10.64 -31.18 14.75
C THR A 447 10.65 -32.51 15.53
N THR A 448 9.69 -32.68 16.42
CA THR A 448 9.51 -33.93 17.19
C THR A 448 9.26 -35.17 16.29
N TYR A 449 8.51 -34.99 15.19
CA TYR A 449 8.28 -36.08 14.23
C TYR A 449 9.54 -36.44 13.42
N GLN A 450 10.31 -35.43 13.00
CA GLN A 450 11.58 -35.65 12.30
C GLN A 450 12.63 -36.24 13.21
N GLU A 451 12.71 -35.81 14.46
CA GLU A 451 13.60 -36.36 15.47
C GLU A 451 13.19 -37.79 15.86
N ALA A 452 11.89 -38.04 16.00
CA ALA A 452 11.36 -39.39 16.20
C ALA A 452 11.65 -40.33 15.00
N ARG A 453 11.59 -39.80 13.79
CA ARG A 453 11.97 -40.53 12.57
C ARG A 453 13.47 -40.81 12.52
N GLN A 454 14.32 -39.84 12.90
CA GLN A 454 15.76 -40.03 13.01
C GLN A 454 16.10 -41.08 14.08
N LEU A 455 15.43 -41.10 15.23
CA LEU A 455 15.55 -42.13 16.22
C LEU A 455 15.20 -43.53 15.68
N ALA A 456 14.13 -43.65 14.90
CA ALA A 456 13.74 -44.86 14.23
C ALA A 456 14.77 -45.35 13.19
N GLU A 457 15.42 -44.40 12.48
CA GLU A 457 16.50 -44.67 11.53
C GLU A 457 17.77 -45.13 12.25
N LEU A 458 18.13 -44.51 13.39
CA LEU A 458 19.23 -45.01 14.25
C LEU A 458 18.98 -46.43 14.73
N GLY A 459 17.74 -46.84 15.03
CA GLY A 459 17.36 -48.21 15.35
C GLY A 459 17.62 -49.20 14.21
N LYS A 460 17.46 -48.77 12.94
CA LYS A 460 17.81 -49.56 11.75
C LYS A 460 19.34 -49.71 11.61
N ILE A 461 20.06 -48.58 11.82
CA ILE A 461 21.54 -48.59 11.78
C ILE A 461 22.11 -49.48 12.87
N ARG A 462 21.49 -49.54 14.07
CA ARG A 462 21.89 -50.42 15.17
C ARG A 462 21.87 -51.89 14.75
N LYS A 463 20.90 -52.32 13.96
CA LYS A 463 20.86 -53.70 13.40
C LYS A 463 22.02 -53.96 12.45
N LEU A 464 22.42 -52.98 11.66
CA LEU A 464 23.58 -53.09 10.75
C LEU A 464 24.91 -53.11 11.51
N VAL A 465 25.03 -52.37 12.60
CA VAL A 465 26.22 -52.35 13.45
C VAL A 465 26.49 -53.72 14.09
N GLN A 466 25.46 -54.52 14.36
CA GLN A 466 25.61 -55.89 14.85
C GLN A 466 26.35 -56.85 13.88
N THR A 467 26.44 -56.47 12.61
CA THR A 467 27.18 -57.24 11.59
C THR A 467 28.67 -56.90 11.49
N LEU A 468 29.13 -55.87 12.24
CA LEU A 468 30.53 -55.44 12.24
C LEU A 468 31.42 -56.31 13.11
N THR A 469 32.74 -56.29 12.85
CA THR A 469 33.76 -56.92 13.67
C THR A 469 33.75 -56.35 15.10
N PRO A 470 34.11 -57.19 16.16
CA PRO A 470 33.98 -56.78 17.55
C PRO A 470 34.55 -55.40 17.92
N ASP A 471 35.78 -55.09 17.46
CA ASP A 471 36.44 -53.82 17.75
C ASP A 471 35.73 -52.59 17.14
N LYS A 472 35.20 -52.74 15.95
CA LYS A 472 34.46 -51.67 15.26
C LYS A 472 33.03 -51.51 15.79
N ARG A 473 32.46 -52.61 16.27
CA ARG A 473 31.12 -52.68 16.84
C ARG A 473 31.01 -51.88 18.13
N ALA A 474 31.93 -52.10 19.08
CA ALA A 474 31.91 -51.38 20.36
C ALA A 474 31.94 -49.85 20.19
N LYS A 475 32.78 -49.35 19.29
CA LYS A 475 32.90 -47.91 19.00
C LYS A 475 31.66 -47.35 18.28
N ALA A 476 31.05 -48.09 17.37
CA ALA A 476 29.85 -47.69 16.66
C ALA A 476 28.60 -47.74 17.57
N GLU A 477 28.49 -48.70 18.50
CA GLU A 477 27.43 -48.78 19.51
C GLU A 477 27.50 -47.59 20.46
N GLN A 478 28.69 -47.20 20.93
CA GLN A 478 28.88 -46.04 21.80
C GLN A 478 28.45 -44.72 21.12
N LEU A 479 28.79 -44.51 19.83
CA LEU A 479 28.36 -43.34 19.07
C LEU A 479 26.84 -43.34 18.85
N LEU A 480 26.22 -44.46 18.56
CA LEU A 480 24.77 -44.58 18.40
C LEU A 480 24.03 -44.33 19.71
N ASP A 481 24.57 -44.79 20.86
CA ASP A 481 23.97 -44.55 22.17
C ASP A 481 24.04 -43.05 22.54
N MET A 482 25.16 -42.40 22.27
CA MET A 482 25.31 -40.92 22.47
C MET A 482 24.32 -40.13 21.62
N GLU A 483 24.19 -40.44 20.33
CA GLU A 483 23.29 -39.72 19.43
C GLU A 483 21.81 -40.02 19.72
N SER A 484 21.50 -41.28 20.12
CA SER A 484 20.16 -41.68 20.57
C SER A 484 19.74 -40.93 21.84
N ALA A 485 20.63 -40.82 22.83
CA ALA A 485 20.39 -40.09 24.07
C ALA A 485 20.15 -38.59 23.76
N ARG A 486 20.99 -37.99 22.91
CA ARG A 486 20.87 -36.59 22.49
C ARG A 486 19.56 -36.31 21.79
N LEU A 487 19.08 -37.17 20.91
CA LEU A 487 17.79 -37.05 20.25
C LEU A 487 16.61 -37.23 21.19
N THR A 488 16.74 -38.18 22.15
CA THR A 488 15.72 -38.45 23.18
C THR A 488 15.56 -37.24 24.10
N ASP A 489 16.66 -36.61 24.53
CA ASP A 489 16.61 -35.39 25.35
C ASP A 489 15.97 -34.22 24.62
N ARG A 490 16.22 -34.10 23.30
CA ARG A 490 15.57 -33.07 22.46
C ARG A 490 14.06 -33.28 22.28
N ILE A 491 13.61 -34.53 22.21
CA ILE A 491 12.19 -34.91 22.11
C ILE A 491 11.46 -34.64 23.44
N ASN A 492 12.16 -34.82 24.56
CA ASN A 492 11.58 -34.65 25.90
C ASN A 492 11.60 -33.16 26.38
N GLN A 493 12.40 -32.29 25.77
CA GLN A 493 12.39 -30.84 25.96
C GLN A 493 11.36 -30.17 25.04
#